data_5fa04b4a536e69857776b97431366cad
#
_entry.id   5fa04b4a536e69857776b97431366cad
#
_cell.length_a   1.000
_cell.length_b   1.000
_cell.length_c   1.000
_cell.angle_alpha   90.00
_cell.angle_beta   90.00
_cell.angle_gamma   90.00
#
_symmetry.space_group_name_H-M   'P 1'
#
loop_
_entity.id
_entity.type
_entity.pdbx_description
1 polymer ?
#
loop_
_entity_poly.entity_id
_entity_poly.type
_entity_poly.pdbx_seq_one_letter_code
_entity_poly.pdbx_strand_id
1 'polypeptide(L)'
;PDFVFNIAEGLYGRNREGHVPAICEFLGIPYSASDPLPLSLALHKGRAKETLQLRGVPTAPFILAEGTADARNCALPFPVFAKPAFEGSGKGVSVKSLCNTRKELVKQVDYLLATYREPVLIETYLPGAEFTVGIMGNGKEARCLPIVGMRFDELPSGAPPIYGYEAKWIWDDPSDPLQMFECPARIPAKLATAIRSAALGAYHALECRDWCRVDIRCD
;
A
#
# COMPACT_ATOMS: atom_id res chain seq x y z
N PRO A 1 -24.68 19.36 1.79
CA PRO A 1 -25.15 17.96 1.76
C PRO A 1 -25.36 17.44 3.18
N ASP A 2 -26.26 16.50 3.36
CA ASP A 2 -26.55 15.88 4.66
C ASP A 2 -25.53 14.79 5.01
N PHE A 3 -24.81 14.28 4.01
CA PHE A 3 -23.78 13.26 4.15
C PHE A 3 -22.83 13.27 2.95
N VAL A 4 -21.56 12.94 3.17
CA VAL A 4 -20.55 12.77 2.12
C VAL A 4 -20.03 11.33 2.12
N PHE A 5 -20.26 10.61 1.03
CA PHE A 5 -19.60 9.32 0.80
C PHE A 5 -18.21 9.59 0.23
N ASN A 6 -17.19 9.50 1.10
CA ASN A 6 -15.83 9.90 0.76
C ASN A 6 -15.04 8.78 0.12
N ILE A 7 -14.64 8.97 -1.16
CA ILE A 7 -13.70 8.13 -1.90
C ILE A 7 -12.59 8.97 -2.54
N ALA A 8 -12.36 10.19 -2.04
CA ALA A 8 -11.44 11.14 -2.66
C ALA A 8 -9.98 10.81 -2.31
N GLU A 9 -9.13 10.64 -3.33
CA GLU A 9 -7.68 10.51 -3.17
C GLU A 9 -6.97 11.88 -3.08
N GLY A 10 -7.67 12.97 -3.43
CA GLY A 10 -7.11 14.32 -3.49
C GLY A 10 -6.10 14.52 -4.62
N LEU A 11 -5.69 15.77 -4.85
CA LEU A 11 -4.81 16.10 -5.98
C LEU A 11 -3.40 16.51 -5.54
N TYR A 12 -3.28 17.30 -4.49
CA TYR A 12 -2.02 17.95 -4.11
C TYR A 12 -1.70 17.80 -2.63
N GLY A 13 -0.41 17.70 -2.33
CA GLY A 13 0.14 17.67 -0.99
C GLY A 13 0.19 16.28 -0.37
N ARG A 14 1.09 16.13 0.59
CA ARG A 14 1.33 14.84 1.27
C ARG A 14 0.19 14.40 2.19
N ASN A 15 -0.80 15.24 2.45
CA ASN A 15 -1.98 14.96 3.27
C ASN A 15 -3.27 15.00 2.43
N ARG A 16 -3.15 14.90 1.10
CA ARG A 16 -4.26 15.14 0.17
C ARG A 16 -5.49 14.29 0.42
N GLU A 17 -5.33 13.05 0.87
CA GLU A 17 -6.46 12.16 1.18
C GLU A 17 -7.24 12.60 2.42
N GLY A 18 -6.60 13.35 3.33
CA GLY A 18 -7.24 13.93 4.51
C GLY A 18 -8.00 15.22 4.24
N HIS A 19 -7.90 15.84 3.06
CA HIS A 19 -8.50 17.17 2.83
C HIS A 19 -10.02 17.14 2.85
N VAL A 20 -10.65 16.20 2.18
CA VAL A 20 -12.13 16.11 2.14
C VAL A 20 -12.73 15.84 3.51
N PRO A 21 -12.28 14.84 4.28
CA PRO A 21 -12.77 14.63 5.63
C PRO A 21 -12.49 15.83 6.55
N ALA A 22 -11.34 16.51 6.45
CA ALA A 22 -11.06 17.70 7.23
C ALA A 22 -12.04 18.86 6.93
N ILE A 23 -12.43 19.04 5.66
CA ILE A 23 -13.46 20.01 5.28
C ILE A 23 -14.82 19.60 5.84
N CYS A 24 -15.16 18.32 5.79
CA CYS A 24 -16.41 17.82 6.36
C CYS A 24 -16.46 18.06 7.88
N GLU A 25 -15.39 17.77 8.61
CA GLU A 25 -15.29 18.03 10.05
C GLU A 25 -15.41 19.53 10.36
N PHE A 26 -14.70 20.36 9.61
CA PHE A 26 -14.78 21.83 9.78
C PHE A 26 -16.19 22.38 9.58
N LEU A 27 -16.95 21.79 8.66
CA LEU A 27 -18.32 22.19 8.34
C LEU A 27 -19.38 21.42 9.15
N GLY A 28 -19.01 20.47 10.00
CA GLY A 28 -19.95 19.64 10.75
C GLY A 28 -20.79 18.72 9.86
N ILE A 29 -20.27 18.31 8.69
CA ILE A 29 -20.97 17.43 7.73
C ILE A 29 -20.55 15.97 7.99
N PRO A 30 -21.49 15.06 8.27
CA PRO A 30 -21.19 13.63 8.39
C PRO A 30 -20.60 13.06 7.09
N TYR A 31 -19.63 12.17 7.21
CA TYR A 31 -18.98 11.51 6.06
C TYR A 31 -18.60 10.06 6.37
N SER A 32 -18.35 9.27 5.34
CA SER A 32 -17.92 7.87 5.46
C SER A 32 -16.41 7.72 5.48
N ALA A 33 -15.97 6.57 5.97
CA ALA A 33 -14.58 6.14 6.09
C ALA A 33 -13.77 6.93 7.14
N SER A 34 -12.47 6.76 7.09
CA SER A 34 -11.54 7.27 8.10
C SER A 34 -11.46 8.80 8.11
N ASP A 35 -11.18 9.35 9.27
CA ASP A 35 -10.92 10.77 9.47
C ASP A 35 -9.54 11.20 8.89
N PRO A 36 -9.19 12.49 8.94
CA PRO A 36 -7.97 13.01 8.33
C PRO A 36 -6.67 12.37 8.86
N LEU A 37 -6.63 11.96 10.13
CA LEU A 37 -5.42 11.42 10.75
C LEU A 37 -5.00 10.07 10.13
N PRO A 38 -5.79 8.99 10.17
CA PRO A 38 -5.44 7.72 9.54
C PRO A 38 -5.20 7.85 8.03
N LEU A 39 -5.96 8.67 7.30
CA LEU A 39 -5.74 8.86 5.87
C LEU A 39 -4.39 9.52 5.56
N SER A 40 -4.03 10.58 6.28
CA SER A 40 -2.73 11.23 6.13
C SER A 40 -1.56 10.33 6.55
N LEU A 41 -1.77 9.53 7.62
CA LEU A 41 -0.77 8.60 8.13
C LEU A 41 -0.57 7.42 7.16
N ALA A 42 -1.65 6.83 6.64
CA ALA A 42 -1.60 5.72 5.69
C ALA A 42 -0.97 6.13 4.36
N LEU A 43 -1.25 7.34 3.88
CA LEU A 43 -0.65 7.88 2.67
C LEU A 43 0.89 7.96 2.79
N HIS A 44 1.41 8.32 3.97
CA HIS A 44 2.84 8.35 4.24
C HIS A 44 3.36 6.97 4.62
N LYS A 45 3.71 6.14 3.63
CA LYS A 45 4.10 4.73 3.81
C LYS A 45 5.13 4.48 4.92
N GLY A 46 6.13 5.35 5.06
CA GLY A 46 7.12 5.21 6.13
C GLY A 46 6.51 5.38 7.52
N ARG A 47 5.70 6.42 7.72
CA ARG A 47 5.03 6.66 9.02
C ARG A 47 4.00 5.59 9.34
N ALA A 48 3.25 5.12 8.33
CA ALA A 48 2.38 3.98 8.50
C ALA A 48 3.16 2.75 9.00
N LYS A 49 4.28 2.41 8.35
CA LYS A 49 5.11 1.26 8.74
C LYS A 49 5.74 1.41 10.14
N GLU A 50 6.20 2.60 10.51
CA GLU A 50 6.69 2.90 11.88
C GLU A 50 5.57 2.65 12.91
N THR A 51 4.36 3.11 12.64
CA THR A 51 3.19 2.89 13.51
C THR A 51 2.86 1.41 13.61
N LEU A 52 2.84 0.69 12.49
CA LEU A 52 2.61 -0.75 12.47
C LEU A 52 3.65 -1.52 13.31
N GLN A 53 4.95 -1.19 13.14
CA GLN A 53 6.03 -1.80 13.93
C GLN A 53 5.86 -1.55 15.43
N LEU A 54 5.54 -0.32 15.82
CA LEU A 54 5.31 0.05 17.23
C LEU A 54 4.15 -0.73 17.85
N ARG A 55 3.14 -1.07 17.05
CA ARG A 55 1.96 -1.84 17.45
C ARG A 55 2.11 -3.35 17.27
N GLY A 56 3.30 -3.83 16.87
CA GLY A 56 3.59 -5.26 16.67
C GLY A 56 2.90 -5.88 15.46
N VAL A 57 2.46 -5.07 14.51
CA VAL A 57 1.89 -5.54 13.24
C VAL A 57 3.03 -5.86 12.28
N PRO A 58 3.07 -7.06 11.68
CA PRO A 58 4.12 -7.44 10.74
C PRO A 58 4.21 -6.50 9.55
N THR A 59 5.41 -6.05 9.23
CA THR A 59 5.70 -5.27 8.02
C THR A 59 7.15 -5.50 7.61
N ALA A 60 7.44 -5.48 6.30
CA ALA A 60 8.79 -5.67 5.79
C ALA A 60 9.76 -4.64 6.38
N PRO A 61 11.00 -5.00 6.72
CA PRO A 61 12.06 -4.06 7.08
C PRO A 61 12.22 -2.98 6.00
N PHE A 62 12.42 -1.73 6.41
CA PHE A 62 12.46 -0.61 5.48
C PHE A 62 13.36 0.53 5.98
N ILE A 63 13.70 1.42 5.06
CA ILE A 63 14.28 2.75 5.32
C ILE A 63 13.56 3.79 4.44
N LEU A 64 13.57 5.04 4.88
CA LEU A 64 13.19 6.20 4.08
C LEU A 64 14.46 6.87 3.56
N ALA A 65 14.60 6.97 2.26
CA ALA A 65 15.71 7.65 1.61
C ALA A 65 15.29 9.07 1.24
N GLU A 66 15.95 10.07 1.79
CA GLU A 66 15.81 11.49 1.44
C GLU A 66 16.83 11.93 0.39
N GLY A 67 17.84 11.09 0.17
CA GLY A 67 18.90 11.31 -0.82
C GLY A 67 19.52 10.02 -1.34
N THR A 68 20.27 10.11 -2.44
CA THR A 68 20.99 8.95 -3.00
C THR A 68 22.06 8.37 -2.07
N ALA A 69 22.54 9.14 -1.09
CA ALA A 69 23.45 8.66 -0.07
C ALA A 69 22.80 7.55 0.78
N ASP A 70 21.52 7.67 1.10
CA ASP A 70 20.79 6.66 1.88
C ASP A 70 20.71 5.35 1.11
N ALA A 71 20.48 5.41 -0.21
CA ALA A 71 20.51 4.23 -1.07
C ALA A 71 21.89 3.57 -1.15
N ARG A 72 22.96 4.37 -1.17
CA ARG A 72 24.35 3.86 -1.15
C ARG A 72 24.67 3.14 0.15
N ASN A 73 24.13 3.62 1.26
CA ASN A 73 24.37 3.10 2.61
C ASN A 73 23.28 2.13 3.10
N CYS A 74 22.32 1.76 2.23
CA CYS A 74 21.24 0.86 2.59
C CYS A 74 21.77 -0.48 3.12
N ALA A 75 21.42 -0.86 4.33
CA ALA A 75 21.85 -2.09 4.99
C ALA A 75 20.88 -3.27 4.77
N LEU A 76 19.75 -3.05 4.11
CA LEU A 76 18.79 -4.11 3.82
C LEU A 76 19.37 -5.16 2.86
N PRO A 77 19.07 -6.45 3.08
CA PRO A 77 19.46 -7.51 2.15
C PRO A 77 18.72 -7.34 0.80
N PHE A 78 19.45 -7.59 -0.29
CA PHE A 78 18.85 -7.60 -1.62
C PHE A 78 18.16 -8.95 -1.92
N PRO A 79 17.09 -8.95 -2.74
CA PRO A 79 16.51 -7.81 -3.44
C PRO A 79 15.72 -6.88 -2.53
N VAL A 80 15.68 -5.59 -2.88
CA VAL A 80 14.86 -4.57 -2.22
C VAL A 80 13.87 -3.94 -3.20
N PHE A 81 12.82 -3.33 -2.67
CA PHE A 81 11.80 -2.66 -3.45
C PHE A 81 11.78 -1.16 -3.13
N ALA A 82 11.91 -0.31 -4.15
CA ALA A 82 11.96 1.13 -4.01
C ALA A 82 10.72 1.79 -4.65
N LYS A 83 10.02 2.65 -3.89
CA LYS A 83 8.81 3.35 -4.34
C LYS A 83 8.67 4.72 -3.67
N PRO A 84 7.92 5.68 -4.26
CA PRO A 84 7.63 6.96 -3.63
C PRO A 84 6.90 6.78 -2.29
N ALA A 85 7.22 7.63 -1.30
CA ALA A 85 6.67 7.48 0.05
C ALA A 85 5.20 7.91 0.17
N PHE A 86 4.75 8.89 -0.66
CA PHE A 86 3.42 9.50 -0.54
C PHE A 86 2.51 9.24 -1.73
N GLU A 87 2.99 8.56 -2.78
CA GLU A 87 2.17 8.27 -3.95
C GLU A 87 1.27 7.05 -3.73
N GLY A 88 0.07 7.09 -4.32
CA GLY A 88 -0.92 6.02 -4.35
C GLY A 88 -1.07 5.39 -5.74
N SER A 89 -2.02 4.45 -5.87
CA SER A 89 -2.49 3.89 -7.15
C SER A 89 -1.40 3.33 -8.07
N GLY A 90 -0.27 2.87 -7.49
CA GLY A 90 0.86 2.32 -8.24
C GLY A 90 1.77 3.36 -8.90
N LYS A 91 1.54 4.64 -8.70
CA LYS A 91 2.43 5.69 -9.24
C LYS A 91 3.86 5.51 -8.73
N GLY A 92 4.82 5.55 -9.64
CA GLY A 92 6.23 5.34 -9.35
C GLY A 92 6.63 3.89 -9.10
N VAL A 93 5.70 2.94 -9.22
CA VAL A 93 5.95 1.50 -9.13
C VAL A 93 6.01 0.89 -10.53
N SER A 94 7.15 0.35 -10.89
CA SER A 94 7.41 -0.31 -12.17
C SER A 94 8.32 -1.53 -11.97
N VAL A 95 8.65 -2.23 -13.03
CA VAL A 95 9.64 -3.32 -12.99
C VAL A 95 11.00 -2.89 -12.40
N LYS A 96 11.36 -1.61 -12.53
CA LYS A 96 12.59 -1.04 -11.96
C LYS A 96 12.53 -0.80 -10.46
N SER A 97 11.34 -0.88 -9.86
CA SER A 97 11.18 -0.79 -8.41
C SER A 97 11.82 -1.96 -7.67
N LEU A 98 11.89 -3.14 -8.31
CA LEU A 98 12.63 -4.30 -7.80
C LEU A 98 14.12 -4.14 -8.14
N CYS A 99 14.93 -3.91 -7.11
CA CYS A 99 16.37 -3.70 -7.23
C CYS A 99 17.12 -4.92 -6.68
N ASN A 100 17.87 -5.60 -7.53
CA ASN A 100 18.67 -6.77 -7.15
C ASN A 100 20.07 -6.38 -6.69
N THR A 101 20.51 -5.19 -7.05
CA THR A 101 21.86 -4.69 -6.77
C THR A 101 21.85 -3.26 -6.21
N ARG A 102 22.89 -2.90 -5.49
CA ARG A 102 23.12 -1.55 -5.01
C ARG A 102 23.12 -0.51 -6.14
N LYS A 103 23.70 -0.85 -7.27
CA LYS A 103 23.76 0.05 -8.43
C LYS A 103 22.37 0.35 -8.99
N GLU A 104 21.52 -0.67 -9.08
CA GLU A 104 20.12 -0.51 -9.50
C GLU A 104 19.34 0.35 -8.51
N LEU A 105 19.50 0.07 -7.20
CA LEU A 105 18.85 0.82 -6.14
C LEU A 105 19.21 2.32 -6.18
N VAL A 106 20.48 2.64 -6.27
CA VAL A 106 20.93 4.05 -6.34
C VAL A 106 20.34 4.76 -7.56
N LYS A 107 20.32 4.10 -8.72
CA LYS A 107 19.73 4.65 -9.96
C LYS A 107 18.22 4.86 -9.82
N GLN A 108 17.52 3.89 -9.21
CA GLN A 108 16.06 3.98 -9.03
C GLN A 108 15.70 5.07 -8.03
N VAL A 109 16.41 5.16 -6.91
CA VAL A 109 16.19 6.21 -5.90
C VAL A 109 16.45 7.60 -6.48
N ASP A 110 17.54 7.78 -7.24
CA ASP A 110 17.84 9.05 -7.91
C ASP A 110 16.70 9.47 -8.85
N TYR A 111 16.22 8.54 -9.67
CA TYR A 111 15.08 8.76 -10.57
C TYR A 111 13.80 9.15 -9.80
N LEU A 112 13.46 8.41 -8.73
CA LEU A 112 12.24 8.66 -7.96
C LEU A 112 12.30 10.01 -7.22
N LEU A 113 13.43 10.35 -6.61
CA LEU A 113 13.62 11.65 -5.96
C LEU A 113 13.48 12.82 -6.95
N ALA A 114 14.09 12.70 -8.14
CA ALA A 114 14.02 13.72 -9.17
C ALA A 114 12.61 13.90 -9.76
N THR A 115 11.89 12.78 -9.93
CA THR A 115 10.57 12.77 -10.58
C THR A 115 9.45 13.20 -9.63
N TYR A 116 9.43 12.62 -8.42
CA TYR A 116 8.32 12.81 -7.47
C TYR A 116 8.59 13.88 -6.43
N ARG A 117 9.85 14.27 -6.21
CA ARG A 117 10.27 15.30 -5.24
C ARG A 117 9.80 15.01 -3.82
N GLU A 118 9.85 13.74 -3.46
CA GLU A 118 9.47 13.23 -2.13
C GLU A 118 10.42 12.11 -1.71
N PRO A 119 10.49 11.74 -0.41
CA PRO A 119 11.28 10.62 0.04
C PRO A 119 10.91 9.31 -0.67
N VAL A 120 11.87 8.41 -0.75
CA VAL A 120 11.68 7.07 -1.33
C VAL A 120 11.66 6.04 -0.22
N LEU A 121 10.58 5.26 -0.14
CA LEU A 121 10.55 4.06 0.69
C LEU A 121 11.37 2.96 0.00
N ILE A 122 12.38 2.44 0.69
CA ILE A 122 13.13 1.25 0.31
C ILE A 122 12.79 0.16 1.33
N GLU A 123 12.28 -0.97 0.88
CA GLU A 123 11.89 -2.08 1.75
C GLU A 123 12.42 -3.42 1.24
N THR A 124 12.57 -4.39 2.13
CA THR A 124 12.89 -5.77 1.73
C THR A 124 11.79 -6.28 0.80
N TYR A 125 12.17 -6.82 -0.35
CA TYR A 125 11.22 -7.44 -1.26
C TYR A 125 10.72 -8.77 -0.69
N LEU A 126 9.41 -8.92 -0.64
CA LEU A 126 8.75 -10.14 -0.23
C LEU A 126 8.30 -10.90 -1.50
N PRO A 127 8.85 -12.10 -1.78
CA PRO A 127 8.61 -12.80 -3.05
C PRO A 127 7.30 -13.59 -3.09
N GLY A 128 6.64 -13.76 -1.94
CA GLY A 128 5.45 -14.60 -1.82
C GLY A 128 4.18 -14.00 -2.41
N ALA A 129 3.07 -14.63 -2.11
CA ALA A 129 1.76 -14.25 -2.61
C ALA A 129 1.29 -12.89 -2.09
N GLU A 130 0.44 -12.23 -2.87
CA GLU A 130 -0.16 -10.95 -2.54
C GLU A 130 -1.67 -11.10 -2.34
N PHE A 131 -2.19 -10.44 -1.31
CA PHE A 131 -3.58 -10.48 -0.91
C PHE A 131 -4.10 -9.09 -0.62
N THR A 132 -5.40 -8.92 -0.76
CA THR A 132 -6.09 -7.72 -0.26
C THR A 132 -7.27 -8.14 0.63
N VAL A 133 -7.49 -7.39 1.71
CA VAL A 133 -8.55 -7.65 2.67
C VAL A 133 -9.34 -6.38 2.92
N GLY A 134 -10.63 -6.42 2.58
CA GLY A 134 -11.56 -5.39 3.01
C GLY A 134 -11.88 -5.56 4.50
N ILE A 135 -11.99 -4.46 5.21
CA ILE A 135 -12.44 -4.43 6.62
C ILE A 135 -13.63 -3.51 6.70
N MET A 136 -14.63 -3.91 7.49
CA MET A 136 -15.83 -3.11 7.78
C MET A 136 -16.15 -3.12 9.26
N GLY A 137 -16.70 -2.01 9.76
CA GLY A 137 -17.14 -1.82 11.15
C GLY A 137 -16.12 -1.08 11.99
N ASN A 138 -16.48 -0.71 13.20
CA ASN A 138 -15.70 0.12 14.09
C ASN A 138 -15.34 -0.60 15.40
N GLY A 139 -14.20 -0.25 15.98
CA GLY A 139 -13.77 -0.80 17.26
C GLY A 139 -13.80 -2.32 17.29
N LYS A 140 -14.48 -2.91 18.27
CA LYS A 140 -14.58 -4.37 18.43
C LYS A 140 -15.46 -5.07 17.39
N GLU A 141 -16.26 -4.33 16.66
CA GLU A 141 -17.14 -4.86 15.60
C GLU A 141 -16.45 -4.87 14.23
N ALA A 142 -15.23 -4.32 14.13
CA ALA A 142 -14.45 -4.37 12.91
C ALA A 142 -14.18 -5.83 12.50
N ARG A 143 -14.49 -6.17 11.25
CA ARG A 143 -14.35 -7.54 10.71
C ARG A 143 -13.76 -7.54 9.30
N CYS A 144 -12.95 -8.54 9.01
CA CYS A 144 -12.47 -8.82 7.68
C CYS A 144 -13.59 -9.37 6.78
N LEU A 145 -13.66 -8.84 5.57
CA LEU A 145 -14.37 -9.45 4.45
C LEU A 145 -13.58 -10.66 3.91
N PRO A 146 -14.11 -11.42 2.94
CA PRO A 146 -13.36 -12.48 2.29
C PRO A 146 -12.00 -11.98 1.77
N ILE A 147 -10.95 -12.78 1.99
CA ILE A 147 -9.61 -12.47 1.49
C ILE A 147 -9.62 -12.60 -0.03
N VAL A 148 -9.09 -11.62 -0.73
CA VAL A 148 -8.88 -11.66 -2.17
C VAL A 148 -7.41 -11.97 -2.44
N GLY A 149 -7.13 -13.03 -3.19
CA GLY A 149 -5.78 -13.36 -3.67
C GLY A 149 -5.49 -12.73 -5.02
N MET A 150 -4.25 -12.31 -5.23
CA MET A 150 -3.79 -11.83 -6.54
C MET A 150 -3.10 -12.96 -7.29
N ARG A 151 -3.52 -13.19 -8.53
CA ARG A 151 -2.97 -14.17 -9.46
C ARG A 151 -2.07 -13.46 -10.45
N PHE A 152 -0.78 -13.77 -10.39
CA PHE A 152 0.22 -13.18 -11.29
C PHE A 152 0.54 -14.06 -12.50
N ASP A 153 -0.06 -15.24 -12.60
CA ASP A 153 0.02 -16.16 -13.73
C ASP A 153 -0.65 -15.62 -15.01
N GLU A 154 -1.56 -14.68 -14.87
CA GLU A 154 -2.23 -14.01 -15.98
C GLU A 154 -1.42 -12.82 -16.55
N LEU A 155 -0.32 -12.43 -15.91
CA LEU A 155 0.52 -11.37 -16.41
C LEU A 155 1.28 -11.79 -17.68
N PRO A 156 1.65 -10.85 -18.56
CA PRO A 156 2.47 -11.13 -19.73
C PRO A 156 3.76 -11.86 -19.37
N SER A 157 4.18 -12.80 -20.24
CA SER A 157 5.39 -13.62 -20.02
C SER A 157 6.60 -12.74 -19.72
N GLY A 158 7.31 -13.05 -18.62
CA GLY A 158 8.46 -12.28 -18.15
C GLY A 158 8.15 -11.04 -17.32
N ALA A 159 6.88 -10.70 -17.12
CA ALA A 159 6.51 -9.64 -16.18
C ALA A 159 6.79 -10.10 -14.74
N PRO A 160 7.36 -9.23 -13.89
CA PRO A 160 7.52 -9.57 -12.47
C PRO A 160 6.15 -9.67 -11.79
N PRO A 161 6.01 -10.50 -10.74
CA PRO A 161 4.75 -10.67 -10.00
C PRO A 161 4.49 -9.45 -9.11
N ILE A 162 4.18 -8.32 -9.75
CA ILE A 162 3.93 -7.02 -9.11
C ILE A 162 2.67 -6.42 -9.71
N TYR A 163 1.69 -6.09 -8.86
CA TYR A 163 0.51 -5.34 -9.27
C TYR A 163 0.83 -3.84 -9.33
N GLY A 164 1.71 -3.48 -10.27
CA GLY A 164 2.18 -2.13 -10.51
C GLY A 164 1.29 -1.31 -11.44
N TYR A 165 1.82 -0.18 -11.90
CA TYR A 165 1.11 0.72 -12.81
C TYR A 165 0.74 0.02 -14.13
N GLU A 166 1.68 -0.74 -14.69
CA GLU A 166 1.47 -1.45 -15.96
C GLU A 166 0.34 -2.49 -15.85
N ALA A 167 0.29 -3.25 -14.75
CA ALA A 167 -0.75 -4.25 -14.52
C ALA A 167 -2.14 -3.62 -14.34
N LYS A 168 -2.19 -2.44 -13.68
CA LYS A 168 -3.46 -1.77 -13.36
C LYS A 168 -4.07 -0.98 -14.53
N TRP A 169 -3.22 -0.43 -15.39
CA TRP A 169 -3.65 0.61 -16.32
C TRP A 169 -3.29 0.34 -17.79
N ILE A 170 -2.43 -0.65 -18.05
CA ILE A 170 -1.94 -0.95 -19.40
C ILE A 170 -2.35 -2.37 -19.84
N TRP A 171 -2.19 -3.36 -18.96
CA TRP A 171 -2.43 -4.77 -19.31
C TRP A 171 -3.87 -5.21 -18.99
N ASP A 172 -4.54 -4.57 -18.04
CA ASP A 172 -5.95 -4.83 -17.71
C ASP A 172 -6.85 -4.06 -18.68
N ASP A 173 -7.10 -4.66 -19.86
CA ASP A 173 -7.98 -4.06 -20.87
C ASP A 173 -9.45 -4.37 -20.54
N PRO A 174 -10.34 -3.36 -20.49
CA PRO A 174 -11.77 -3.58 -20.25
C PRO A 174 -12.45 -4.52 -21.26
N SER A 175 -11.91 -4.69 -22.47
CA SER A 175 -12.42 -5.62 -23.50
C SER A 175 -11.94 -7.06 -23.30
N ASP A 176 -10.82 -7.26 -22.58
CA ASP A 176 -10.24 -8.56 -22.23
C ASP A 176 -9.60 -8.47 -20.84
N PRO A 177 -10.43 -8.40 -19.77
CA PRO A 177 -9.93 -8.13 -18.43
C PRO A 177 -9.13 -9.30 -17.87
N LEU A 178 -7.97 -8.98 -17.29
CA LEU A 178 -7.13 -9.96 -16.61
C LEU A 178 -7.86 -10.60 -15.42
N GLN A 179 -7.87 -11.92 -15.35
CA GLN A 179 -8.49 -12.67 -14.25
C GLN A 179 -7.55 -12.74 -13.02
N MET A 180 -7.10 -11.56 -12.58
CA MET A 180 -6.08 -11.43 -11.54
C MET A 180 -6.58 -11.66 -10.12
N PHE A 181 -7.89 -11.72 -9.89
CA PHE A 181 -8.45 -11.76 -8.55
C PHE A 181 -9.19 -13.06 -8.27
N GLU A 182 -8.83 -13.74 -7.19
CA GLU A 182 -9.55 -14.89 -6.66
C GLU A 182 -10.23 -14.52 -5.33
N CYS A 183 -11.56 -14.55 -5.30
CA CYS A 183 -12.34 -14.22 -4.11
C CYS A 183 -13.42 -15.28 -3.85
N PRO A 184 -13.42 -15.96 -2.69
CA PRO A 184 -12.38 -15.94 -1.66
C PRO A 184 -11.11 -16.67 -2.11
N ALA A 185 -9.94 -16.20 -1.65
CA ALA A 185 -8.65 -16.84 -1.93
C ALA A 185 -8.60 -18.27 -1.36
N ARG A 186 -8.13 -19.22 -2.16
CA ARG A 186 -7.97 -20.64 -1.77
C ARG A 186 -6.61 -20.85 -1.10
N ILE A 187 -6.53 -20.60 0.19
CA ILE A 187 -5.30 -20.64 0.99
C ILE A 187 -5.47 -21.49 2.26
N PRO A 188 -4.38 -22.02 2.82
CA PRO A 188 -4.43 -22.76 4.08
C PRO A 188 -5.02 -21.91 5.23
N ALA A 189 -5.79 -22.54 6.12
CA ALA A 189 -6.45 -21.85 7.23
C ALA A 189 -5.46 -21.08 8.13
N LYS A 190 -4.25 -21.60 8.35
CA LYS A 190 -3.20 -20.93 9.13
C LYS A 190 -2.79 -19.59 8.47
N LEU A 191 -2.60 -19.59 7.16
CA LEU A 191 -2.27 -18.37 6.41
C LEU A 191 -3.44 -17.37 6.42
N ALA A 192 -4.68 -17.86 6.20
CA ALA A 192 -5.87 -17.02 6.26
C ALA A 192 -6.02 -16.33 7.64
N THR A 193 -5.73 -17.05 8.73
CA THR A 193 -5.75 -16.49 10.08
C THR A 193 -4.67 -15.41 10.25
N ALA A 194 -3.45 -15.66 9.80
CA ALA A 194 -2.36 -14.70 9.89
C ALA A 194 -2.65 -13.41 9.09
N ILE A 195 -3.18 -13.55 7.86
CA ILE A 195 -3.59 -12.42 7.02
C ILE A 195 -4.66 -11.58 7.71
N ARG A 196 -5.74 -12.20 8.23
CA ARG A 196 -6.81 -11.48 8.93
C ARG A 196 -6.29 -10.79 10.19
N SER A 197 -5.42 -11.43 10.96
CA SER A 197 -4.80 -10.84 12.15
C SER A 197 -3.97 -9.63 11.81
N ALA A 198 -3.12 -9.70 10.76
CA ALA A 198 -2.31 -8.59 10.30
C ALA A 198 -3.18 -7.43 9.78
N ALA A 199 -4.23 -7.74 9.00
CA ALA A 199 -5.16 -6.74 8.47
C ALA A 199 -5.91 -5.99 9.58
N LEU A 200 -6.52 -6.71 10.53
CA LEU A 200 -7.20 -6.08 11.67
C LEU A 200 -6.22 -5.34 12.57
N GLY A 201 -5.02 -5.90 12.77
CA GLY A 201 -3.96 -5.21 13.49
C GLY A 201 -3.58 -3.88 12.87
N ALA A 202 -3.43 -3.83 11.55
CA ALA A 202 -3.16 -2.59 10.81
C ALA A 202 -4.32 -1.59 10.91
N TYR A 203 -5.56 -2.07 10.75
CA TYR A 203 -6.78 -1.26 10.89
C TYR A 203 -6.83 -0.53 12.24
N HIS A 204 -6.60 -1.27 13.32
CA HIS A 204 -6.61 -0.69 14.67
C HIS A 204 -5.37 0.15 14.97
N ALA A 205 -4.20 -0.25 14.48
CA ALA A 205 -2.95 0.48 14.70
C ALA A 205 -2.98 1.88 14.06
N LEU A 206 -3.61 2.00 12.90
CA LEU A 206 -3.77 3.26 12.16
C LEU A 206 -5.06 4.01 12.53
N GLU A 207 -5.85 3.48 13.48
CA GLU A 207 -7.12 4.08 13.93
C GLU A 207 -8.14 4.29 12.81
N CYS A 208 -8.16 3.38 11.83
CA CYS A 208 -9.11 3.43 10.73
C CYS A 208 -10.56 3.30 11.21
N ARG A 209 -11.48 3.84 10.42
CA ARG A 209 -12.92 3.87 10.74
C ARG A 209 -13.75 3.40 9.55
N ASP A 210 -14.94 2.89 9.86
CA ASP A 210 -16.01 2.43 8.98
C ASP A 210 -15.59 1.32 8.02
N TRP A 211 -14.64 1.59 7.14
CA TRP A 211 -14.13 0.61 6.19
C TRP A 211 -12.74 1.03 5.65
N CYS A 212 -11.95 0.04 5.30
CA CYS A 212 -10.71 0.22 4.55
C CYS A 212 -10.34 -1.06 3.78
N ARG A 213 -9.29 -0.97 2.99
CA ARG A 213 -8.63 -2.10 2.35
C ARG A 213 -7.17 -2.17 2.82
N VAL A 214 -6.74 -3.35 3.19
CA VAL A 214 -5.36 -3.63 3.56
C VAL A 214 -4.74 -4.58 2.56
N ASP A 215 -3.66 -4.15 1.91
CA ASP A 215 -2.90 -4.95 0.97
C ASP A 215 -1.74 -5.62 1.71
N ILE A 216 -1.57 -6.94 1.53
CA ILE A 216 -0.63 -7.78 2.27
C ILE A 216 0.21 -8.58 1.28
N ARG A 217 1.54 -8.56 1.48
CA ARG A 217 2.45 -9.41 0.73
C ARG A 217 3.17 -10.36 1.66
N CYS A 218 3.30 -11.61 1.25
CA CYS A 218 3.98 -12.65 2.02
C CYS A 218 5.46 -12.79 1.66
N ASP A 219 6.25 -13.33 2.58
CA ASP A 219 7.63 -13.77 2.42
C ASP A 219 7.73 -15.18 1.82
#